data_1744b25a64fd8823b7f2529ebf18a367
#
_entry.id   1744b25a64fd8823b7f2529ebf18a367
#
_cell.length_a   1.000
_cell.length_b   1.000
_cell.length_c   1.000
_cell.angle_alpha   90.00
_cell.angle_beta   90.00
_cell.angle_gamma   90.00
#
_symmetry.space_group_name_H-M   'P 1'
#
loop_
_entity.id
_entity.type
_entity.pdbx_description
1 polymer ?
#
loop_
_entity_poly.entity_id
_entity_poly.type
_entity_poly.pdbx_seq_one_letter_code
_entity_poly.pdbx_strand_id
1 'polypeptide(L)'
;VIDALTSFDGAGPAFYGALSRIVALTGPGRAVRRGLENALAVLVDALGYRRVCLELHDLPQPEARIVLSHGKQQGLDHLFGPAPITMGQVIGSRRSLILQDVKDHPDFIGRPPEELSNLSHICVPVTVPMPDGHVEGFAPVGPTDVVGALSVDLPKAPMVFLEAHREFLAVVGGILGNAALRLRDELDLSRRSIAATPPAASAEEGPAEGAPAQPVAVSKSIRLVLRQIAQAADSADPVLFRGEEGTGKEFLAHCLHSQGNRRHRPFLRLGCGEMPPEAVMEHLFGVQKGERSKSSRSKRGLFELAQGGVVFLDDIEELTPDAQARVLQVVQEGAVARLGSDATVAVDARVVAASTASLEEAMAQGTFLEDLFYALGVFPLYVPPLRDRMGDILPLAEHFLEDFSARTGKSVRRISTPAIDLLSQYHWPGNVRELANCMDRAATLCDEAVVRTYHLPPTLQTGESSGTEPSLSFGEAVGKFEQELLVEALKKARGNMYQAARDLRESYRVVNYKVKKYGIDPKRFTPGRRG
;
A
#
# COMPACT_ATOMS: atom_id res chain seq x y z
N VAL A 1 16.85 22.69 4.61
CA VAL A 1 15.50 22.56 4.03
C VAL A 1 14.43 22.89 5.08
N ILE A 2 14.48 22.27 6.28
CA ILE A 2 13.52 22.53 7.37
C ILE A 2 13.56 24.00 7.80
N ASP A 3 14.74 24.60 7.92
CA ASP A 3 14.91 26.00 8.30
C ASP A 3 14.41 26.98 7.21
N ALA A 4 14.49 26.60 5.93
CA ALA A 4 13.93 27.40 4.84
C ALA A 4 12.39 27.38 4.81
N LEU A 5 11.77 26.26 5.18
CA LEU A 5 10.30 26.12 5.23
C LEU A 5 9.66 26.82 6.43
N THR A 6 10.41 27.04 7.52
CA THR A 6 9.93 27.74 8.73
C THR A 6 9.98 29.25 8.63
N SER A 7 10.72 29.82 7.66
CA SER A 7 10.87 31.27 7.48
C SER A 7 9.75 31.95 6.69
N PHE A 8 8.76 31.18 6.16
CA PHE A 8 7.64 31.72 5.40
C PHE A 8 6.39 31.83 6.28
N ASP A 9 6.07 33.04 6.72
CA ASP A 9 4.86 33.38 7.48
C ASP A 9 3.60 32.92 6.74
N GLY A 10 2.92 31.89 7.24
CA GLY A 10 1.59 31.42 6.84
C GLY A 10 1.53 30.17 5.94
N ALA A 11 2.53 29.83 5.13
CA ALA A 11 2.50 28.68 4.24
C ALA A 11 3.12 27.39 4.85
N GLY A 12 3.97 27.54 5.84
CA GLY A 12 4.71 26.43 6.47
C GLY A 12 3.85 25.27 6.99
N PRO A 13 2.77 25.51 7.73
CA PRO A 13 1.90 24.45 8.24
C PRO A 13 1.19 23.65 7.13
N ALA A 14 0.77 24.33 6.04
CA ALA A 14 0.11 23.68 4.91
C ALA A 14 1.08 22.79 4.13
N PHE A 15 2.31 23.26 3.90
CA PHE A 15 3.37 22.48 3.24
C PHE A 15 3.77 21.25 4.06
N TYR A 16 3.94 21.42 5.38
CA TYR A 16 4.28 20.31 6.26
C TYR A 16 3.16 19.26 6.31
N GLY A 17 1.91 19.69 6.43
CA GLY A 17 0.75 18.80 6.41
C GLY A 17 0.61 18.03 5.08
N ALA A 18 0.81 18.71 3.95
CA ALA A 18 0.81 18.08 2.64
C ALA A 18 1.96 17.07 2.49
N LEU A 19 3.19 17.45 2.91
CA LEU A 19 4.37 16.59 2.83
C LEU A 19 4.20 15.31 3.65
N SER A 20 3.72 15.43 4.89
CA SER A 20 3.47 14.28 5.76
C SER A 20 2.47 13.29 5.14
N ARG A 21 1.38 13.80 4.55
CA ARG A 21 0.39 12.99 3.83
C ARG A 21 0.97 12.31 2.59
N ILE A 22 1.75 13.04 1.79
CA ILE A 22 2.40 12.49 0.59
C ILE A 22 3.36 11.37 0.97
N VAL A 23 4.22 11.55 1.98
CA VAL A 23 5.12 10.51 2.49
C VAL A 23 4.33 9.27 2.93
N ALA A 24 3.23 9.46 3.65
CA ALA A 24 2.39 8.35 4.09
C ALA A 24 1.72 7.59 2.92
N LEU A 25 1.34 8.30 1.86
CA LEU A 25 0.69 7.72 0.67
C LEU A 25 1.68 7.03 -0.28
N THR A 26 2.90 7.54 -0.37
CA THR A 26 3.95 6.99 -1.24
C THR A 26 4.92 6.07 -0.50
N GLY A 27 4.65 5.75 0.77
CA GLY A 27 5.43 4.83 1.59
C GLY A 27 5.38 3.37 1.09
N PRO A 28 6.29 2.50 1.59
CA PRO A 28 6.28 1.08 1.26
C PRO A 28 4.99 0.41 1.74
N GLY A 29 4.54 -0.62 1.01
CA GLY A 29 3.36 -1.44 1.38
C GLY A 29 2.03 -1.00 0.77
N ARG A 30 2.02 -0.02 -0.14
CA ARG A 30 0.83 0.38 -0.92
C ARG A 30 1.06 0.17 -2.41
N ALA A 31 -0.01 -0.06 -3.17
CA ALA A 31 0.04 -0.03 -4.62
C ALA A 31 0.64 1.32 -5.06
N VAL A 32 1.86 1.27 -5.60
CA VAL A 32 2.68 2.48 -5.80
C VAL A 32 1.98 3.48 -6.72
N ARG A 33 1.33 3.01 -7.78
CA ARG A 33 0.58 3.86 -8.72
C ARG A 33 -0.54 4.62 -8.01
N ARG A 34 -1.38 3.93 -7.23
CA ARG A 34 -2.48 4.56 -6.46
C ARG A 34 -1.95 5.53 -5.41
N GLY A 35 -0.79 5.21 -4.81
CA GLY A 35 -0.08 6.11 -3.91
C GLY A 35 0.36 7.40 -4.59
N LEU A 36 0.86 7.33 -5.82
CA LEU A 36 1.23 8.49 -6.64
C LEU A 36 -0.01 9.33 -7.01
N GLU A 37 -1.09 8.71 -7.47
CA GLU A 37 -2.36 9.39 -7.80
C GLU A 37 -2.94 10.14 -6.59
N ASN A 38 -3.00 9.48 -5.44
CA ASN A 38 -3.46 10.09 -4.19
C ASN A 38 -2.53 11.22 -3.71
N ALA A 39 -1.23 11.12 -3.94
CA ALA A 39 -0.27 12.18 -3.63
C ALA A 39 -0.53 13.44 -4.47
N LEU A 40 -0.88 13.29 -5.76
CA LEU A 40 -1.27 14.42 -6.61
C LEU A 40 -2.58 15.05 -6.13
N ALA A 41 -3.56 14.26 -5.68
CA ALA A 41 -4.80 14.76 -5.08
C ALA A 41 -4.52 15.60 -3.82
N VAL A 42 -3.60 15.16 -2.95
CA VAL A 42 -3.19 15.94 -1.77
C VAL A 42 -2.62 17.31 -2.16
N LEU A 43 -1.82 17.40 -3.22
CA LEU A 43 -1.27 18.67 -3.71
C LEU A 43 -2.38 19.63 -4.18
N VAL A 44 -3.39 19.13 -4.87
CA VAL A 44 -4.55 19.93 -5.31
C VAL A 44 -5.39 20.39 -4.13
N ASP A 45 -5.73 19.49 -3.21
CA ASP A 45 -6.68 19.76 -2.13
C ASP A 45 -6.06 20.59 -1.01
N ALA A 46 -4.85 20.28 -0.58
CA ALA A 46 -4.20 20.94 0.54
C ALA A 46 -3.58 22.30 0.18
N LEU A 47 -3.04 22.44 -1.05
CA LEU A 47 -2.31 23.63 -1.47
C LEU A 47 -3.07 24.48 -2.49
N GLY A 48 -4.27 24.04 -2.90
CA GLY A 48 -5.14 24.79 -3.80
C GLY A 48 -4.62 24.89 -5.23
N TYR A 49 -3.73 23.98 -5.66
CA TYR A 49 -3.32 23.94 -7.06
C TYR A 49 -4.51 23.66 -7.96
N ARG A 50 -4.53 24.27 -9.14
CA ARG A 50 -5.60 24.06 -10.11
C ARG A 50 -5.45 22.71 -10.81
N ARG A 51 -4.21 22.35 -11.12
CA ARG A 51 -3.85 21.09 -11.74
C ARG A 51 -2.44 20.68 -11.32
N VAL A 52 -2.25 19.40 -11.15
CA VAL A 52 -0.95 18.76 -10.92
C VAL A 52 -0.77 17.66 -11.95
N CYS A 53 0.38 17.58 -12.59
CA CYS A 53 0.70 16.55 -13.55
C CYS A 53 2.08 15.98 -13.26
N LEU A 54 2.16 14.65 -13.14
CA LEU A 54 3.39 13.88 -12.97
C LEU A 54 3.64 13.08 -14.24
N GLU A 55 4.81 13.25 -14.81
CA GLU A 55 5.29 12.47 -15.94
C GLU A 55 6.54 11.72 -15.54
N LEU A 56 6.53 10.40 -15.73
CA LEU A 56 7.65 9.51 -15.46
C LEU A 56 8.16 8.91 -16.76
N HIS A 57 9.47 8.95 -16.94
CA HIS A 57 10.21 8.37 -18.05
C HIS A 57 11.10 7.23 -17.56
N ASP A 58 11.76 6.57 -18.49
CA ASP A 58 12.76 5.51 -18.19
C ASP A 58 12.18 4.29 -17.46
N LEU A 59 10.90 4.03 -17.75
CA LEU A 59 10.33 2.73 -17.44
C LEU A 59 10.86 1.71 -18.50
N PRO A 60 10.92 0.40 -18.17
CA PRO A 60 11.63 -0.61 -19.00
C PRO A 60 11.14 -0.80 -20.44
N GLN A 61 10.32 0.10 -20.98
CA GLN A 61 10.04 0.21 -22.41
C GLN A 61 10.34 1.63 -22.87
N PRO A 62 11.10 1.83 -23.98
CA PRO A 62 11.41 3.16 -24.49
C PRO A 62 10.17 3.97 -24.93
N GLU A 63 8.99 3.35 -24.96
CA GLU A 63 7.70 3.98 -25.27
C GLU A 63 6.75 4.07 -24.06
N ALA A 64 7.14 3.56 -22.87
CA ALA A 64 6.29 3.59 -21.68
C ALA A 64 6.50 4.89 -20.91
N ARG A 65 5.67 5.85 -21.21
CA ARG A 65 5.51 7.11 -20.51
C ARG A 65 4.30 7.00 -19.60
N ILE A 66 4.47 7.12 -18.29
CA ILE A 66 3.35 7.23 -17.35
C ILE A 66 3.06 8.70 -17.13
N VAL A 67 1.83 9.11 -17.43
CA VAL A 67 1.34 10.45 -17.16
C VAL A 67 0.16 10.32 -16.20
N LEU A 68 0.29 10.92 -15.01
CA LEU A 68 -0.77 11.02 -14.00
C LEU A 68 -1.14 12.50 -13.88
N SER A 69 -2.43 12.81 -13.88
CA SER A 69 -2.92 14.17 -13.67
C SER A 69 -4.07 14.22 -12.69
N HIS A 70 -4.14 15.30 -11.90
CA HIS A 70 -5.25 15.59 -11.01
C HIS A 70 -5.58 17.08 -11.03
N GLY A 71 -6.88 17.45 -11.04
CA GLY A 71 -7.33 18.84 -11.12
C GLY A 71 -8.73 19.05 -10.56
N LYS A 72 -9.07 20.30 -10.22
CA LYS A 72 -10.36 20.66 -9.62
C LYS A 72 -11.54 20.70 -10.60
N GLN A 73 -11.29 20.74 -11.91
CA GLN A 73 -12.33 20.76 -12.93
C GLN A 73 -12.46 19.39 -13.59
N GLN A 74 -13.43 18.60 -13.14
CA GLN A 74 -13.82 17.36 -13.81
C GLN A 74 -14.42 17.71 -15.20
N GLY A 75 -13.82 17.18 -16.26
CA GLY A 75 -14.35 17.23 -17.63
C GLY A 75 -13.47 17.90 -18.68
N LEU A 76 -12.38 18.58 -18.32
CA LEU A 76 -11.45 19.22 -19.27
C LEU A 76 -10.04 18.58 -19.30
N ASP A 77 -9.78 17.59 -18.44
CA ASP A 77 -8.47 16.95 -18.30
C ASP A 77 -7.96 16.28 -19.59
N HIS A 78 -8.88 15.86 -20.48
CA HIS A 78 -8.57 15.26 -21.77
C HIS A 78 -8.35 16.30 -22.90
N LEU A 79 -8.73 17.56 -22.68
CA LEU A 79 -8.53 18.63 -23.67
C LEU A 79 -7.17 19.33 -23.50
N PHE A 80 -6.61 19.32 -22.29
CA PHE A 80 -5.34 19.99 -22.00
C PHE A 80 -4.39 19.01 -21.33
N GLY A 81 -3.65 18.27 -22.14
CA GLY A 81 -2.61 17.35 -21.70
C GLY A 81 -1.52 18.00 -20.82
N PRO A 82 -0.54 17.24 -20.36
CA PRO A 82 0.62 17.79 -19.67
C PRO A 82 1.27 18.87 -20.53
N ALA A 83 2.00 19.79 -19.90
CA ALA A 83 2.79 20.82 -20.59
C ALA A 83 4.06 20.18 -21.21
N PRO A 84 4.00 19.57 -22.41
CA PRO A 84 5.05 18.69 -22.91
C PRO A 84 6.36 19.40 -23.19
N ILE A 85 6.31 20.66 -23.62
CA ILE A 85 7.51 21.45 -23.91
C ILE A 85 8.20 21.81 -22.60
N THR A 86 7.43 22.29 -21.60
CA THR A 86 7.94 22.65 -20.27
C THR A 86 8.55 21.45 -19.56
N MET A 87 7.84 20.31 -19.58
CA MET A 87 8.31 19.08 -18.96
C MET A 87 9.56 18.53 -19.65
N GLY A 88 9.58 18.48 -20.98
CA GLY A 88 10.75 18.08 -21.76
C GLY A 88 11.98 18.97 -21.50
N GLN A 89 11.75 20.27 -21.35
CA GLN A 89 12.81 21.24 -21.03
C GLN A 89 13.38 21.02 -19.64
N VAL A 90 12.53 20.74 -18.63
CA VAL A 90 12.95 20.45 -17.24
C VAL A 90 13.71 19.13 -17.17
N ILE A 91 13.26 18.10 -17.86
CA ILE A 91 13.93 16.79 -17.91
C ILE A 91 15.31 16.93 -18.57
N GLY A 92 15.39 17.61 -19.71
CA GLY A 92 16.64 17.79 -20.45
C GLY A 92 17.65 18.71 -19.75
N SER A 93 17.19 19.82 -19.14
CA SER A 93 18.06 20.77 -18.43
C SER A 93 18.39 20.36 -16.98
N ARG A 94 17.62 19.43 -16.40
CA ARG A 94 17.68 19.03 -14.99
C ARG A 94 17.42 20.19 -14.01
N ARG A 95 16.78 21.26 -14.46
CA ARG A 95 16.49 22.46 -13.68
C ARG A 95 15.00 22.74 -13.64
N SER A 96 14.54 23.20 -12.49
CA SER A 96 13.16 23.64 -12.32
C SER A 96 12.87 24.88 -13.17
N LEU A 97 11.64 24.99 -13.65
CA LEU A 97 11.15 26.13 -14.43
C LEU A 97 9.95 26.76 -13.74
N ILE A 98 9.92 28.11 -13.69
CA ILE A 98 8.80 28.90 -13.20
C ILE A 98 8.34 29.82 -14.32
N LEU A 99 7.06 29.75 -14.67
CA LEU A 99 6.40 30.69 -15.56
C LEU A 99 5.41 31.51 -14.73
N GLN A 100 5.76 32.77 -14.45
CA GLN A 100 4.89 33.67 -13.69
C GLN A 100 3.65 34.09 -14.50
N ASP A 101 3.80 34.20 -15.82
CA ASP A 101 2.72 34.43 -16.78
C ASP A 101 2.84 33.39 -17.90
N VAL A 102 1.75 32.68 -18.17
CA VAL A 102 1.73 31.58 -19.15
C VAL A 102 1.11 31.96 -20.49
N LYS A 103 0.65 33.21 -20.66
CA LYS A 103 -0.16 33.65 -21.83
C LYS A 103 0.49 33.39 -23.18
N ASP A 104 1.79 33.61 -23.25
CA ASP A 104 2.53 33.53 -24.51
C ASP A 104 3.33 32.23 -24.64
N HIS A 105 3.20 31.31 -23.69
CA HIS A 105 3.96 30.07 -23.71
C HIS A 105 3.28 29.00 -24.56
N PRO A 106 4.02 28.31 -25.46
CA PRO A 106 3.47 27.35 -26.43
C PRO A 106 2.60 26.23 -25.81
N ASP A 107 2.92 25.75 -24.63
CA ASP A 107 2.16 24.70 -23.94
C ASP A 107 0.74 25.12 -23.52
N PHE A 108 0.45 26.41 -23.53
CA PHE A 108 -0.82 26.98 -23.08
C PHE A 108 -1.64 27.59 -24.24
N ILE A 109 -1.12 27.55 -25.48
CA ILE A 109 -1.85 28.00 -26.67
C ILE A 109 -3.13 27.15 -26.83
N GLY A 110 -4.26 27.83 -27.03
CA GLY A 110 -5.57 27.18 -27.20
C GLY A 110 -6.41 27.06 -25.92
N ARG A 111 -5.88 27.46 -24.77
CA ARG A 111 -6.69 27.61 -23.56
C ARG A 111 -7.46 28.93 -23.56
N PRO A 112 -8.64 28.99 -22.86
CA PRO A 112 -9.42 30.22 -22.77
C PRO A 112 -8.61 31.38 -22.18
N PRO A 113 -8.65 32.59 -22.76
CA PRO A 113 -7.90 33.75 -22.25
C PRO A 113 -8.20 34.10 -20.78
N GLU A 114 -9.41 33.83 -20.34
CA GLU A 114 -9.85 34.06 -18.96
C GLU A 114 -9.09 33.18 -17.94
N GLU A 115 -8.77 31.95 -18.31
CA GLU A 115 -7.96 31.03 -17.50
C GLU A 115 -6.49 31.45 -17.48
N LEU A 116 -5.95 31.83 -18.62
CA LEU A 116 -4.55 32.22 -18.78
C LEU A 116 -4.20 33.53 -18.05
N SER A 117 -5.19 34.44 -17.91
CA SER A 117 -4.95 35.76 -17.29
C SER A 117 -4.56 35.69 -15.82
N ASN A 118 -4.93 34.59 -15.13
CA ASN A 118 -4.67 34.41 -13.69
C ASN A 118 -4.02 33.05 -13.42
N LEU A 119 -3.00 32.69 -14.22
CA LEU A 119 -2.32 31.42 -14.12
C LEU A 119 -0.79 31.61 -14.09
N SER A 120 -0.15 30.93 -13.13
CA SER A 120 1.29 30.67 -13.11
C SER A 120 1.53 29.17 -13.19
N HIS A 121 2.70 28.78 -13.67
CA HIS A 121 3.08 27.39 -13.82
C HIS A 121 4.46 27.14 -13.25
N ILE A 122 4.61 26.03 -12.53
CA ILE A 122 5.88 25.55 -11.99
C ILE A 122 6.08 24.12 -12.45
N CYS A 123 7.28 23.83 -12.96
CA CYS A 123 7.69 22.48 -13.30
C CYS A 123 9.03 22.16 -12.63
N VAL A 124 9.10 21.03 -11.95
CA VAL A 124 10.31 20.58 -11.25
C VAL A 124 10.70 19.18 -11.71
N PRO A 125 12.01 18.84 -11.72
CA PRO A 125 12.46 17.49 -12.03
C PRO A 125 12.09 16.53 -10.90
N VAL A 126 11.68 15.32 -11.27
CA VAL A 126 11.53 14.19 -10.38
C VAL A 126 12.85 13.44 -10.34
N THR A 127 13.52 13.44 -9.19
CA THR A 127 14.90 12.97 -9.06
C THR A 127 15.02 11.76 -8.16
N VAL A 128 16.00 10.91 -8.47
CA VAL A 128 16.38 9.75 -7.68
C VAL A 128 17.88 9.79 -7.35
N PRO A 129 18.32 9.32 -6.18
CA PRO A 129 19.74 9.20 -5.88
C PRO A 129 20.37 8.12 -6.77
N MET A 130 21.56 8.40 -7.30
CA MET A 130 22.34 7.40 -8.05
C MET A 130 22.96 6.37 -7.11
N PRO A 131 23.00 5.06 -7.47
CA PRO A 131 23.46 3.99 -6.59
C PRO A 131 24.96 4.02 -6.24
N ASP A 132 25.80 4.81 -6.90
CA ASP A 132 27.28 4.76 -6.78
C ASP A 132 27.90 5.95 -6.03
N GLY A 133 27.19 6.51 -5.04
CA GLY A 133 27.71 7.58 -4.20
C GLY A 133 27.97 7.17 -2.75
N HIS A 134 29.07 6.42 -2.48
CA HIS A 134 29.58 6.34 -1.11
C HIS A 134 30.10 7.70 -0.67
N VAL A 135 29.39 8.35 0.25
CA VAL A 135 29.91 9.49 1.01
C VAL A 135 29.61 9.25 2.48
N GLU A 136 30.68 8.96 3.23
CA GLU A 136 30.70 9.07 4.69
C GLU A 136 30.52 10.54 5.09
N GLY A 137 29.53 10.82 5.93
CA GLY A 137 29.35 12.13 6.58
C GLY A 137 28.34 13.05 5.89
N PHE A 138 27.33 13.40 6.63
CA PHE A 138 26.31 14.45 6.44
C PHE A 138 26.48 15.41 5.24
N ALA A 139 25.74 15.22 4.24
CA ALA A 139 24.97 15.99 3.25
C ALA A 139 24.92 15.24 1.92
N PRO A 140 23.77 14.83 1.41
CA PRO A 140 23.71 14.14 0.12
C PRO A 140 23.70 15.20 -1.00
N VAL A 141 24.83 15.49 -1.56
CA VAL A 141 24.94 16.11 -2.89
C VAL A 141 25.74 15.15 -3.75
N GLY A 142 25.20 13.94 -3.92
CA GLY A 142 25.61 13.04 -4.97
C GLY A 142 24.85 13.35 -6.27
N PRO A 143 25.34 12.91 -7.44
CA PRO A 143 24.62 13.07 -8.70
C PRO A 143 23.25 12.39 -8.59
N THR A 144 22.19 13.17 -8.84
CA THR A 144 20.83 12.67 -8.92
C THR A 144 20.47 12.46 -10.37
N ASP A 145 19.76 11.35 -10.67
CA ASP A 145 19.20 11.16 -12.00
C ASP A 145 17.77 11.67 -12.06
N VAL A 146 17.32 12.14 -13.25
CA VAL A 146 15.98 12.66 -13.48
C VAL A 146 15.17 11.58 -14.15
N VAL A 147 14.16 11.08 -13.43
CA VAL A 147 13.26 10.01 -13.91
C VAL A 147 11.92 10.55 -14.41
N GLY A 148 11.71 11.86 -14.35
CA GLY A 148 10.47 12.47 -14.78
C GLY A 148 10.39 13.96 -14.43
N ALA A 149 9.19 14.52 -14.55
CA ALA A 149 8.88 15.88 -14.15
C ALA A 149 7.53 15.97 -13.44
N LEU A 150 7.44 16.87 -12.47
CA LEU A 150 6.22 17.25 -11.77
C LEU A 150 5.88 18.68 -12.12
N SER A 151 4.70 18.92 -12.70
CA SER A 151 4.23 20.25 -13.05
C SER A 151 2.95 20.61 -12.32
N VAL A 152 2.80 21.88 -11.96
CA VAL A 152 1.62 22.40 -11.30
C VAL A 152 1.16 23.71 -11.93
N ASP A 153 -0.16 23.85 -12.05
CA ASP A 153 -0.84 25.08 -12.40
C ASP A 153 -1.44 25.71 -11.14
N LEU A 154 -1.12 26.96 -10.86
CA LEU A 154 -1.58 27.68 -9.67
C LEU A 154 -2.03 29.11 -10.03
N PRO A 155 -2.86 29.77 -9.17
CA PRO A 155 -3.22 31.15 -9.37
C PRO A 155 -1.99 32.06 -9.47
N LYS A 156 -2.06 33.08 -10.32
CA LYS A 156 -0.96 34.04 -10.51
C LYS A 156 -0.53 34.64 -9.18
N ALA A 157 0.78 34.56 -8.89
CA ALA A 157 1.35 34.98 -7.62
C ALA A 157 2.70 35.70 -7.81
N PRO A 158 3.17 36.46 -6.80
CA PRO A 158 4.49 37.06 -6.82
C PRO A 158 5.60 35.99 -6.90
N MET A 159 6.73 36.34 -7.51
CA MET A 159 7.85 35.41 -7.74
C MET A 159 8.37 34.77 -6.43
N VAL A 160 8.45 35.53 -5.34
CA VAL A 160 8.87 34.99 -4.02
C VAL A 160 7.98 33.84 -3.55
N PHE A 161 6.68 33.96 -3.77
CA PHE A 161 5.71 32.90 -3.44
C PHE A 161 5.88 31.68 -4.36
N LEU A 162 6.09 31.91 -5.65
CA LEU A 162 6.34 30.84 -6.62
C LEU A 162 7.65 30.09 -6.34
N GLU A 163 8.69 30.79 -5.88
CA GLU A 163 9.95 30.16 -5.47
C GLU A 163 9.79 29.26 -4.24
N ALA A 164 9.02 29.67 -3.24
CA ALA A 164 8.71 28.83 -2.10
C ALA A 164 7.98 27.53 -2.51
N HIS A 165 7.00 27.65 -3.41
CA HIS A 165 6.31 26.48 -3.97
C HIS A 165 7.25 25.61 -4.80
N ARG A 166 8.16 26.19 -5.59
CA ARG A 166 9.18 25.45 -6.34
C ARG A 166 10.09 24.62 -5.43
N GLU A 167 10.56 25.21 -4.30
CA GLU A 167 11.40 24.48 -3.34
C GLU A 167 10.65 23.33 -2.68
N PHE A 168 9.42 23.57 -2.26
CA PHE A 168 8.55 22.52 -1.75
C PHE A 168 8.33 21.40 -2.78
N LEU A 169 8.00 21.75 -4.01
CA LEU A 169 7.77 20.79 -5.10
C LEU A 169 9.04 20.01 -5.47
N ALA A 170 10.23 20.60 -5.34
CA ALA A 170 11.48 19.89 -5.54
C ALA A 170 11.69 18.77 -4.49
N VAL A 171 11.32 19.01 -3.23
CA VAL A 171 11.32 17.98 -2.17
C VAL A 171 10.29 16.89 -2.49
N VAL A 172 9.08 17.28 -2.90
CA VAL A 172 8.03 16.33 -3.32
C VAL A 172 8.50 15.51 -4.52
N GLY A 173 9.17 16.14 -5.51
CA GLY A 173 9.76 15.46 -6.66
C GLY A 173 10.73 14.34 -6.28
N GLY A 174 11.58 14.56 -5.27
CA GLY A 174 12.47 13.52 -4.74
C GLY A 174 11.73 12.36 -4.06
N ILE A 175 10.63 12.65 -3.34
CA ILE A 175 9.79 11.61 -2.71
C ILE A 175 9.08 10.78 -3.78
N LEU A 176 8.50 11.45 -4.78
CA LEU A 176 7.81 10.78 -5.89
C LEU A 176 8.79 9.98 -6.76
N GLY A 177 10.04 10.45 -6.90
CA GLY A 177 11.10 9.73 -7.58
C GLY A 177 11.42 8.38 -6.93
N ASN A 178 11.55 8.35 -5.60
CA ASN A 178 11.72 7.10 -4.87
C ASN A 178 10.51 6.14 -5.01
N ALA A 179 9.30 6.66 -5.13
CA ALA A 179 8.12 5.86 -5.43
C ALA A 179 8.14 5.37 -6.88
N ALA A 180 8.60 6.18 -7.83
CA ALA A 180 8.74 5.80 -9.22
C ALA A 180 9.75 4.65 -9.44
N LEU A 181 10.88 4.63 -8.70
CA LEU A 181 11.82 3.51 -8.72
C LEU A 181 11.15 2.20 -8.30
N ARG A 182 10.36 2.23 -7.23
CA ARG A 182 9.63 1.02 -6.78
C ARG A 182 8.59 0.57 -7.81
N LEU A 183 7.90 1.50 -8.46
CA LEU A 183 6.98 1.17 -9.54
C LEU A 183 7.72 0.51 -10.72
N ARG A 184 8.91 0.99 -11.04
CA ARG A 184 9.80 0.38 -12.03
C ARG A 184 10.19 -1.05 -11.64
N ASP A 185 10.62 -1.24 -10.39
CA ASP A 185 11.01 -2.56 -9.88
C ASP A 185 9.82 -3.54 -9.89
N GLU A 186 8.63 -3.10 -9.49
CA GLU A 186 7.39 -3.89 -9.59
C GLU A 186 7.06 -4.28 -11.04
N LEU A 187 7.19 -3.34 -11.97
CA LEU A 187 6.98 -3.58 -13.40
C LEU A 187 8.05 -4.51 -13.99
N ASP A 188 9.30 -4.40 -13.58
CA ASP A 188 10.39 -5.27 -14.01
C ASP A 188 10.25 -6.70 -13.46
N LEU A 189 9.85 -6.84 -12.20
CA LEU A 189 9.53 -8.14 -11.61
C LEU A 189 8.38 -8.81 -12.34
N SER A 190 7.31 -8.06 -12.61
CA SER A 190 6.17 -8.56 -13.40
C SER A 190 6.59 -8.99 -14.81
N ARG A 191 7.54 -8.29 -15.43
CA ARG A 191 8.06 -8.63 -16.76
C ARG A 191 9.00 -9.83 -16.77
N ARG A 192 9.88 -9.94 -15.79
CA ARG A 192 10.75 -11.12 -15.65
C ARG A 192 9.91 -12.37 -15.45
N SER A 193 8.80 -12.24 -14.72
CA SER A 193 7.81 -13.31 -14.59
C SER A 193 7.11 -13.65 -15.93
N ILE A 194 6.81 -12.64 -16.78
CA ILE A 194 6.18 -12.82 -18.10
C ILE A 194 7.20 -13.24 -19.16
N ALA A 195 8.43 -12.72 -19.12
CA ALA A 195 9.49 -13.03 -20.07
C ALA A 195 10.17 -14.39 -19.82
N ALA A 196 10.01 -14.95 -18.63
CA ALA A 196 10.46 -16.30 -18.29
C ALA A 196 9.54 -17.40 -18.87
N THR A 197 8.49 -17.02 -19.66
CA THR A 197 7.69 -18.01 -20.39
C THR A 197 8.27 -18.13 -21.80
N PRO A 198 9.00 -19.21 -22.13
CA PRO A 198 9.54 -19.43 -23.47
C PRO A 198 8.38 -19.66 -24.46
N PRO A 199 8.56 -19.24 -25.76
CA PRO A 199 7.60 -19.58 -26.81
C PRO A 199 7.51 -21.11 -26.91
N ALA A 200 6.26 -21.60 -26.97
CA ALA A 200 5.96 -23.02 -27.00
C ALA A 200 6.69 -23.77 -28.12
N ALA A 201 7.81 -24.37 -27.78
CA ALA A 201 8.40 -25.51 -28.49
C ALA A 201 9.39 -26.20 -27.53
N SER A 202 9.13 -27.46 -27.28
CA SER A 202 9.89 -28.40 -26.44
C SER A 202 9.70 -28.29 -24.92
N ALA A 203 8.80 -29.17 -24.45
CA ALA A 203 8.71 -29.56 -23.06
C ALA A 203 9.98 -30.36 -22.69
N GLU A 204 10.87 -29.74 -21.91
CA GLU A 204 11.80 -30.46 -21.05
C GLU A 204 11.58 -30.00 -19.62
N GLU A 205 11.31 -30.98 -18.78
CA GLU A 205 11.01 -30.82 -17.35
C GLU A 205 12.22 -30.23 -16.62
N GLY A 206 12.14 -28.95 -16.27
CA GLY A 206 13.00 -28.33 -15.27
C GLY A 206 12.27 -28.27 -13.92
N PRO A 207 12.94 -28.49 -12.77
CA PRO A 207 12.30 -28.51 -11.47
C PRO A 207 11.69 -27.14 -11.17
N ALA A 208 10.44 -27.13 -10.69
CA ALA A 208 9.73 -25.97 -10.20
C ALA A 208 10.53 -25.33 -9.06
N GLU A 209 11.21 -24.21 -9.34
CA GLU A 209 11.83 -23.38 -8.31
C GLU A 209 10.73 -22.66 -7.53
N GLY A 210 10.71 -22.93 -6.23
CA GLY A 210 9.92 -22.18 -5.26
C GLY A 210 8.56 -22.80 -4.93
N ALA A 211 8.55 -23.97 -4.25
CA ALA A 211 7.38 -24.31 -3.43
C ALA A 211 7.16 -23.13 -2.45
N PRO A 212 5.92 -22.59 -2.32
CA PRO A 212 5.66 -21.50 -1.38
C PRO A 212 6.14 -21.94 0.00
N ALA A 213 6.84 -21.04 0.71
CA ALA A 213 7.26 -21.28 2.08
C ALA A 213 6.07 -21.81 2.89
N GLN A 214 6.33 -22.76 3.78
CA GLN A 214 5.22 -23.31 4.59
C GLN A 214 4.54 -22.17 5.34
N PRO A 215 3.19 -22.09 5.32
CA PRO A 215 2.48 -21.01 5.98
C PRO A 215 2.74 -21.02 7.47
N VAL A 216 3.20 -19.91 8.02
CA VAL A 216 3.29 -19.71 9.46
C VAL A 216 1.88 -19.60 10.00
N ALA A 217 1.41 -20.63 10.70
CA ALA A 217 0.03 -20.74 11.16
C ALA A 217 -0.03 -21.37 12.54
N VAL A 218 -0.04 -20.54 13.56
CA VAL A 218 -0.15 -20.96 14.97
C VAL A 218 -1.57 -20.79 15.47
N SER A 219 -2.26 -19.73 15.09
CA SER A 219 -3.63 -19.44 15.52
C SER A 219 -4.66 -20.44 14.98
N LYS A 220 -5.74 -20.62 15.72
CA LYS A 220 -6.85 -21.50 15.31
C LYS A 220 -7.57 -20.96 14.07
N SER A 221 -7.69 -19.65 13.96
CA SER A 221 -8.39 -18.96 12.87
C SER A 221 -7.71 -19.21 11.53
N ILE A 222 -6.40 -18.99 11.42
CA ILE A 222 -5.68 -19.23 10.16
C ILE A 222 -5.58 -20.72 9.81
N ARG A 223 -5.45 -21.60 10.82
CA ARG A 223 -5.50 -23.06 10.60
C ARG A 223 -6.84 -23.53 10.03
N LEU A 224 -7.94 -22.87 10.40
CA LEU A 224 -9.25 -23.15 9.80
C LEU A 224 -9.25 -22.79 8.32
N VAL A 225 -8.75 -21.61 7.97
CA VAL A 225 -8.62 -21.17 6.56
C VAL A 225 -7.75 -22.15 5.76
N LEU A 226 -6.62 -22.60 6.31
CA LEU A 226 -5.76 -23.58 5.65
C LEU A 226 -6.44 -24.94 5.43
N ARG A 227 -7.30 -25.39 6.36
CA ARG A 227 -8.10 -26.59 6.17
C ARG A 227 -9.15 -26.42 5.05
N GLN A 228 -9.81 -25.26 5.00
CA GLN A 228 -10.75 -24.94 3.92
C GLN A 228 -10.03 -24.86 2.57
N ILE A 229 -8.82 -24.29 2.53
CA ILE A 229 -7.94 -24.30 1.35
C ILE A 229 -7.67 -25.73 0.90
N ALA A 230 -7.27 -26.62 1.80
CA ALA A 230 -7.01 -28.02 1.48
C ALA A 230 -8.26 -28.76 0.95
N GLN A 231 -9.44 -28.43 1.46
CA GLN A 231 -10.71 -28.98 0.97
C GLN A 231 -11.07 -28.47 -0.43
N ALA A 232 -10.77 -27.19 -0.71
CA ALA A 232 -11.04 -26.57 -2.01
C ALA A 232 -9.95 -26.83 -3.06
N ALA A 233 -8.78 -27.35 -2.66
CA ALA A 233 -7.60 -27.42 -3.52
C ALA A 233 -7.84 -28.24 -4.80
N ASP A 234 -8.49 -29.39 -4.71
CA ASP A 234 -8.73 -30.29 -5.84
C ASP A 234 -10.01 -29.98 -6.62
N SER A 235 -10.85 -29.04 -6.15
CA SER A 235 -12.04 -28.59 -6.89
C SER A 235 -11.66 -27.75 -8.11
N ALA A 236 -12.50 -27.81 -9.14
CA ALA A 236 -12.43 -26.89 -10.28
C ALA A 236 -13.21 -25.58 -10.03
N ASP A 237 -14.02 -25.54 -8.97
CA ASP A 237 -14.87 -24.39 -8.67
C ASP A 237 -14.07 -23.14 -8.32
N PRO A 238 -14.61 -21.95 -8.57
CA PRO A 238 -14.02 -20.69 -8.16
C PRO A 238 -13.85 -20.59 -6.64
N VAL A 239 -12.85 -19.82 -6.22
CA VAL A 239 -12.59 -19.52 -4.80
C VAL A 239 -12.50 -18.00 -4.62
N LEU A 240 -13.19 -17.48 -3.61
CA LEU A 240 -13.18 -16.06 -3.27
C LEU A 240 -12.55 -15.85 -1.90
N PHE A 241 -11.34 -15.27 -1.88
CA PHE A 241 -10.69 -14.81 -0.66
C PHE A 241 -11.22 -13.43 -0.27
N ARG A 242 -11.67 -13.29 0.97
CA ARG A 242 -12.13 -12.01 1.54
C ARG A 242 -11.32 -11.67 2.77
N GLY A 243 -10.96 -10.42 2.92
CA GLY A 243 -10.22 -9.94 4.10
C GLY A 243 -9.49 -8.64 3.82
N GLU A 244 -9.06 -8.00 4.88
CA GLU A 244 -8.38 -6.71 4.81
C GLU A 244 -7.12 -6.75 3.94
N GLU A 245 -6.68 -5.56 3.52
CA GLU A 245 -5.42 -5.42 2.80
C GLU A 245 -4.25 -5.94 3.64
N GLY A 246 -3.28 -6.59 2.99
CA GLY A 246 -2.08 -7.10 3.67
C GLY A 246 -2.27 -8.36 4.52
N THR A 247 -3.45 -8.98 4.55
CA THR A 247 -3.71 -10.22 5.33
C THR A 247 -3.05 -11.46 4.76
N GLY A 248 -2.53 -11.41 3.52
CA GLY A 248 -1.85 -12.53 2.85
C GLY A 248 -2.75 -13.34 1.91
N LYS A 249 -3.81 -12.74 1.34
CA LYS A 249 -4.74 -13.41 0.39
C LYS A 249 -4.02 -14.04 -0.80
N GLU A 250 -3.07 -13.32 -1.42
CA GLU A 250 -2.26 -13.83 -2.53
C GLU A 250 -1.41 -15.04 -2.13
N PHE A 251 -0.74 -14.98 -0.99
CA PHE A 251 0.03 -16.10 -0.45
C PHE A 251 -0.86 -17.35 -0.22
N LEU A 252 -2.06 -17.14 0.32
CA LEU A 252 -3.02 -18.23 0.53
C LEU A 252 -3.56 -18.80 -0.79
N ALA A 253 -3.72 -17.97 -1.83
CA ALA A 253 -4.06 -18.44 -3.19
C ALA A 253 -2.92 -19.29 -3.79
N HIS A 254 -1.66 -18.92 -3.56
CA HIS A 254 -0.52 -19.78 -3.91
C HIS A 254 -0.53 -21.10 -3.12
N CYS A 255 -0.88 -21.08 -1.83
CA CYS A 255 -1.05 -22.30 -1.05
C CYS A 255 -2.17 -23.20 -1.61
N LEU A 256 -3.29 -22.62 -2.03
CA LEU A 256 -4.38 -23.35 -2.71
C LEU A 256 -3.89 -24.03 -3.99
N HIS A 257 -3.16 -23.28 -4.81
CA HIS A 257 -2.62 -23.80 -6.07
C HIS A 257 -1.61 -24.94 -5.84
N SER A 258 -0.66 -24.76 -4.91
CA SER A 258 0.40 -25.72 -4.64
C SER A 258 -0.11 -27.05 -4.05
N GLN A 259 -1.25 -27.03 -3.36
CA GLN A 259 -1.88 -28.23 -2.78
C GLN A 259 -2.83 -28.95 -3.75
N GLY A 260 -3.25 -28.27 -4.84
CA GLY A 260 -4.24 -28.79 -5.77
C GLY A 260 -3.67 -29.66 -6.91
N ASN A 261 -4.58 -30.27 -7.66
CA ASN A 261 -4.27 -31.08 -8.84
C ASN A 261 -3.67 -30.26 -10.01
N ARG A 262 -3.82 -28.91 -9.97
CA ARG A 262 -3.26 -27.97 -10.96
C ARG A 262 -1.89 -27.41 -10.53
N ARG A 263 -1.22 -27.95 -9.51
CA ARG A 263 0.05 -27.42 -8.93
C ARG A 263 1.23 -27.33 -9.93
N HIS A 264 1.20 -28.13 -11.00
CA HIS A 264 2.20 -28.11 -12.07
C HIS A 264 1.79 -27.27 -13.28
N ARG A 265 0.68 -26.58 -13.19
CA ARG A 265 0.13 -25.72 -14.24
C ARG A 265 0.35 -24.25 -13.89
N PRO A 266 0.24 -23.34 -14.86
CA PRO A 266 0.47 -21.91 -14.60
C PRO A 266 -0.43 -21.36 -13.49
N PHE A 267 0.15 -20.54 -12.62
CA PHE A 267 -0.55 -19.63 -11.73
C PHE A 267 -0.30 -18.21 -12.22
N LEU A 268 -1.32 -17.55 -12.76
CA LEU A 268 -1.19 -16.22 -13.33
C LEU A 268 -1.98 -15.22 -12.50
N ARG A 269 -1.30 -14.18 -12.01
CA ARG A 269 -1.88 -13.12 -11.18
C ARG A 269 -2.21 -11.88 -12.02
N LEU A 270 -3.32 -11.24 -11.72
CA LEU A 270 -3.65 -9.89 -12.15
C LEU A 270 -4.19 -9.08 -10.97
N GLY A 271 -3.58 -7.93 -10.67
CA GLY A 271 -4.14 -6.91 -9.78
C GLY A 271 -5.10 -6.02 -10.56
N CYS A 272 -6.40 -6.11 -10.26
CA CYS A 272 -7.42 -5.42 -11.04
C CYS A 272 -7.35 -3.89 -10.89
N GLY A 273 -6.84 -3.40 -9.74
CA GLY A 273 -6.60 -1.98 -9.49
C GLY A 273 -5.20 -1.46 -9.85
N GLU A 274 -4.29 -2.34 -10.34
CA GLU A 274 -2.89 -1.97 -10.57
C GLU A 274 -2.65 -1.25 -11.90
N MET A 275 -3.60 -1.31 -12.82
CA MET A 275 -3.47 -0.74 -14.17
C MET A 275 -4.80 -0.12 -14.65
N PRO A 276 -4.78 0.74 -15.70
CA PRO A 276 -5.99 1.31 -16.26
C PRO A 276 -6.99 0.23 -16.72
N PRO A 277 -8.30 0.51 -16.65
CA PRO A 277 -9.35 -0.46 -17.01
C PRO A 277 -9.19 -1.08 -18.41
N GLU A 278 -8.77 -0.28 -19.39
CA GLU A 278 -8.55 -0.76 -20.75
C GLU A 278 -7.39 -1.77 -20.81
N ALA A 279 -6.32 -1.53 -20.03
CA ALA A 279 -5.19 -2.44 -19.94
C ALA A 279 -5.57 -3.74 -19.21
N VAL A 280 -6.40 -3.66 -18.16
CA VAL A 280 -6.96 -4.84 -17.47
C VAL A 280 -7.74 -5.70 -18.47
N MET A 281 -8.61 -5.09 -19.26
CA MET A 281 -9.39 -5.77 -20.31
C MET A 281 -8.48 -6.47 -21.35
N GLU A 282 -7.46 -5.76 -21.84
CA GLU A 282 -6.50 -6.32 -22.81
C GLU A 282 -5.68 -7.48 -22.22
N HIS A 283 -5.29 -7.38 -20.95
CA HIS A 283 -4.54 -8.45 -20.28
C HIS A 283 -5.38 -9.67 -19.99
N LEU A 284 -6.62 -9.50 -19.51
CA LEU A 284 -7.49 -10.62 -19.19
C LEU A 284 -7.94 -11.39 -20.44
N PHE A 285 -8.44 -10.67 -21.45
CA PHE A 285 -9.15 -11.27 -22.58
C PHE A 285 -8.34 -11.32 -23.87
N GLY A 286 -7.20 -10.56 -23.92
CA GLY A 286 -6.42 -10.44 -25.13
C GLY A 286 -7.07 -9.54 -26.19
N VAL A 287 -6.33 -9.32 -27.29
CA VAL A 287 -6.74 -8.43 -28.38
C VAL A 287 -6.59 -9.15 -29.71
N GLN A 288 -7.59 -9.04 -30.57
CA GLN A 288 -7.53 -9.50 -31.97
C GLN A 288 -7.14 -8.31 -32.86
N LYS A 289 -6.20 -8.55 -33.80
CA LYS A 289 -5.90 -7.56 -34.84
C LYS A 289 -7.13 -7.36 -35.73
N GLY A 290 -7.63 -6.12 -35.88
CA GLY A 290 -8.77 -5.83 -36.71
C GLY A 290 -9.06 -4.32 -36.77
N GLU A 291 -9.98 -3.90 -37.67
CA GLU A 291 -10.40 -2.52 -37.83
C GLU A 291 -11.02 -1.88 -36.57
N ARG A 292 -11.54 -2.70 -35.65
CA ARG A 292 -12.12 -2.28 -34.37
C ARG A 292 -11.10 -2.20 -33.21
N SER A 293 -9.85 -2.65 -33.41
CA SER A 293 -8.80 -2.64 -32.39
C SER A 293 -7.70 -1.66 -32.78
N LYS A 294 -7.29 -0.80 -31.84
CA LYS A 294 -6.13 0.09 -32.00
C LYS A 294 -4.79 -0.68 -31.99
N SER A 295 -4.80 -1.99 -31.73
CA SER A 295 -3.60 -2.81 -31.65
C SER A 295 -3.15 -3.30 -33.03
N SER A 296 -1.85 -3.10 -33.32
CA SER A 296 -1.21 -3.57 -34.55
C SER A 296 -0.92 -5.07 -34.57
N ARG A 297 -1.04 -5.77 -33.44
CA ARG A 297 -0.75 -7.21 -33.26
C ARG A 297 -1.84 -7.89 -32.44
N SER A 298 -2.14 -9.16 -32.77
CA SER A 298 -2.98 -10.01 -31.93
C SER A 298 -2.19 -10.46 -30.70
N LYS A 299 -2.83 -10.39 -29.50
CA LYS A 299 -2.23 -10.80 -28.20
C LYS A 299 -3.19 -11.71 -27.49
N ARG A 300 -2.68 -12.83 -26.94
CA ARG A 300 -3.46 -13.74 -26.09
C ARG A 300 -3.71 -13.10 -24.73
N GLY A 301 -4.89 -13.34 -24.16
CA GLY A 301 -5.23 -12.92 -22.81
C GLY A 301 -4.77 -13.92 -21.74
N LEU A 302 -4.88 -13.49 -20.49
CA LEU A 302 -4.46 -14.25 -19.31
C LEU A 302 -5.22 -15.58 -19.21
N PHE A 303 -6.52 -15.57 -19.50
CA PHE A 303 -7.34 -16.79 -19.49
C PHE A 303 -6.87 -17.83 -20.52
N GLU A 304 -6.42 -17.39 -21.69
CA GLU A 304 -5.86 -18.29 -22.69
C GLU A 304 -4.47 -18.82 -22.29
N LEU A 305 -3.66 -17.97 -21.61
CA LEU A 305 -2.32 -18.33 -21.15
C LEU A 305 -2.34 -19.28 -19.95
N ALA A 306 -3.39 -19.20 -19.13
CA ALA A 306 -3.59 -20.01 -17.93
C ALA A 306 -4.18 -21.41 -18.24
N GLN A 307 -4.15 -21.87 -19.47
CA GLN A 307 -4.75 -23.14 -19.88
C GLN A 307 -4.37 -24.32 -18.97
N GLY A 308 -5.35 -24.92 -18.33
CA GLY A 308 -5.19 -26.00 -17.33
C GLY A 308 -4.73 -25.49 -15.95
N GLY A 309 -4.48 -24.20 -15.78
CA GLY A 309 -3.94 -23.57 -14.58
C GLY A 309 -4.95 -22.79 -13.75
N VAL A 310 -4.44 -21.76 -13.08
CA VAL A 310 -5.18 -20.86 -12.19
C VAL A 310 -4.97 -19.42 -12.61
N VAL A 311 -6.06 -18.62 -12.67
CA VAL A 311 -6.02 -17.16 -12.78
C VAL A 311 -6.42 -16.59 -11.44
N PHE A 312 -5.52 -15.82 -10.82
CA PHE A 312 -5.77 -15.10 -9.58
C PHE A 312 -6.06 -13.64 -9.88
N LEU A 313 -7.26 -13.18 -9.50
CA LEU A 313 -7.75 -11.82 -9.66
C LEU A 313 -7.71 -11.13 -8.30
N ASP A 314 -6.76 -10.23 -8.10
CA ASP A 314 -6.63 -9.47 -6.86
C ASP A 314 -7.42 -8.16 -6.96
N ASP A 315 -8.05 -7.76 -5.86
CA ASP A 315 -8.95 -6.59 -5.78
C ASP A 315 -10.04 -6.60 -6.87
N ILE A 316 -10.82 -7.67 -6.93
CA ILE A 316 -11.80 -7.92 -7.99
C ILE A 316 -12.90 -6.85 -8.06
N GLU A 317 -13.16 -6.14 -6.97
CA GLU A 317 -14.07 -5.00 -6.88
C GLU A 317 -13.67 -3.82 -7.78
N GLU A 318 -12.42 -3.72 -8.19
CA GLU A 318 -11.90 -2.66 -9.06
C GLU A 318 -12.17 -2.93 -10.57
N LEU A 319 -12.74 -4.09 -10.89
CA LEU A 319 -13.13 -4.39 -12.26
C LEU A 319 -14.32 -3.53 -12.73
N THR A 320 -14.23 -3.01 -13.96
CA THR A 320 -15.37 -2.35 -14.60
C THR A 320 -16.53 -3.32 -14.83
N PRO A 321 -17.79 -2.85 -14.92
CA PRO A 321 -18.96 -3.72 -15.17
C PRO A 321 -18.80 -4.58 -16.43
N ASP A 322 -18.18 -4.05 -17.49
CA ASP A 322 -17.87 -4.80 -18.72
C ASP A 322 -16.88 -5.95 -18.46
N ALA A 323 -15.83 -5.69 -17.67
CA ALA A 323 -14.86 -6.71 -17.30
C ALA A 323 -15.51 -7.78 -16.42
N GLN A 324 -16.34 -7.37 -15.45
CA GLN A 324 -17.09 -8.28 -14.59
C GLN A 324 -18.00 -9.21 -15.39
N ALA A 325 -18.75 -8.68 -16.36
CA ALA A 325 -19.63 -9.48 -17.22
C ALA A 325 -18.84 -10.52 -18.05
N ARG A 326 -17.66 -10.14 -18.56
CA ARG A 326 -16.81 -11.07 -19.30
C ARG A 326 -16.15 -12.13 -18.42
N VAL A 327 -15.72 -11.75 -17.18
CA VAL A 327 -15.22 -12.74 -16.20
C VAL A 327 -16.32 -13.71 -15.83
N LEU A 328 -17.54 -13.25 -15.63
CA LEU A 328 -18.70 -14.11 -15.39
C LEU A 328 -18.90 -15.12 -16.53
N GLN A 329 -18.83 -14.66 -17.78
CA GLN A 329 -18.92 -15.52 -18.94
C GLN A 329 -17.83 -16.61 -18.94
N VAL A 330 -16.57 -16.24 -18.64
CA VAL A 330 -15.47 -17.22 -18.55
C VAL A 330 -15.73 -18.25 -17.44
N VAL A 331 -16.23 -17.81 -16.28
CA VAL A 331 -16.52 -18.70 -15.15
C VAL A 331 -17.66 -19.67 -15.49
N GLN A 332 -18.69 -19.21 -16.19
CA GLN A 332 -19.90 -20.03 -16.51
C GLN A 332 -19.71 -20.93 -17.74
N GLU A 333 -19.11 -20.40 -18.79
CA GLU A 333 -19.04 -21.06 -20.10
C GLU A 333 -17.69 -21.73 -20.39
N GLY A 334 -16.63 -21.39 -19.63
CA GLY A 334 -15.27 -21.85 -19.93
C GLY A 334 -14.78 -21.38 -21.30
N ALA A 335 -15.21 -20.20 -21.74
CA ALA A 335 -14.86 -19.63 -23.03
C ALA A 335 -14.56 -18.14 -22.91
N VAL A 336 -13.61 -17.64 -23.72
CA VAL A 336 -13.21 -16.24 -23.77
C VAL A 336 -13.28 -15.70 -25.19
N ALA A 337 -13.81 -14.49 -25.37
CA ALA A 337 -13.73 -13.74 -26.62
C ALA A 337 -12.66 -12.65 -26.49
N ARG A 338 -11.73 -12.59 -27.46
CA ARG A 338 -10.73 -11.50 -27.52
C ARG A 338 -11.39 -10.16 -27.84
N LEU A 339 -10.80 -9.08 -27.34
CA LEU A 339 -11.27 -7.75 -27.69
C LEU A 339 -11.17 -7.52 -29.20
N GLY A 340 -12.27 -7.05 -29.78
CA GLY A 340 -12.38 -6.83 -31.24
C GLY A 340 -12.72 -8.07 -32.06
N SER A 341 -13.07 -9.19 -31.42
CA SER A 341 -13.51 -10.43 -32.08
C SER A 341 -14.75 -10.99 -31.38
N ASP A 342 -15.69 -11.49 -32.16
CA ASP A 342 -16.87 -12.24 -31.65
C ASP A 342 -16.56 -13.75 -31.54
N ALA A 343 -15.39 -14.21 -32.00
CA ALA A 343 -14.99 -15.61 -31.92
C ALA A 343 -14.56 -15.96 -30.50
N THR A 344 -15.23 -16.96 -29.92
CA THR A 344 -14.90 -17.50 -28.60
C THR A 344 -13.85 -18.59 -28.69
N VAL A 345 -12.94 -18.62 -27.72
CA VAL A 345 -11.91 -19.64 -27.53
C VAL A 345 -12.19 -20.36 -26.22
N ALA A 346 -12.29 -21.70 -26.28
CA ALA A 346 -12.45 -22.49 -25.05
C ALA A 346 -11.21 -22.39 -24.17
N VAL A 347 -11.41 -22.16 -22.87
CA VAL A 347 -10.34 -22.03 -21.87
C VAL A 347 -10.65 -22.93 -20.67
N ASP A 348 -9.63 -23.63 -20.19
CA ASP A 348 -9.68 -24.37 -18.93
C ASP A 348 -8.80 -23.63 -17.90
N ALA A 349 -9.37 -22.60 -17.28
CA ALA A 349 -8.68 -21.83 -16.25
C ALA A 349 -9.55 -21.76 -14.99
N ARG A 350 -9.01 -22.17 -13.84
CA ARG A 350 -9.69 -22.00 -12.57
C ARG A 350 -9.55 -20.55 -12.12
N VAL A 351 -10.66 -19.92 -11.77
CA VAL A 351 -10.67 -18.54 -11.27
C VAL A 351 -10.56 -18.54 -9.74
N VAL A 352 -9.59 -17.83 -9.23
CA VAL A 352 -9.45 -17.52 -7.80
C VAL A 352 -9.45 -16.00 -7.67
N ALA A 353 -10.38 -15.46 -6.88
CA ALA A 353 -10.53 -14.03 -6.71
C ALA A 353 -10.20 -13.61 -5.28
N ALA A 354 -9.74 -12.38 -5.10
CA ALA A 354 -9.57 -11.76 -3.80
C ALA A 354 -10.25 -10.39 -3.76
N SER A 355 -10.85 -10.05 -2.61
CA SER A 355 -11.48 -8.76 -2.36
C SER A 355 -11.07 -8.22 -1.00
N THR A 356 -10.88 -6.91 -0.94
CA THR A 356 -10.65 -6.14 0.30
C THR A 356 -11.92 -5.41 0.74
N ALA A 357 -12.79 -5.06 -0.18
CA ALA A 357 -14.04 -4.36 0.07
C ALA A 357 -15.22 -5.30 0.39
N SER A 358 -16.28 -4.73 0.94
CA SER A 358 -17.57 -5.42 1.05
C SER A 358 -18.23 -5.50 -0.33
N LEU A 359 -18.19 -6.68 -0.94
CA LEU A 359 -18.85 -6.90 -2.23
C LEU A 359 -20.37 -6.75 -2.12
N GLU A 360 -20.95 -7.01 -0.94
CA GLU A 360 -22.37 -6.79 -0.67
C GLU A 360 -22.74 -5.31 -0.74
N GLU A 361 -21.89 -4.43 -0.23
CA GLU A 361 -22.10 -2.98 -0.36
C GLU A 361 -21.90 -2.52 -1.81
N ALA A 362 -20.92 -3.07 -2.52
CA ALA A 362 -20.68 -2.78 -3.92
C ALA A 362 -21.87 -3.21 -4.81
N MET A 363 -22.50 -4.36 -4.51
CA MET A 363 -23.74 -4.79 -5.17
C MET A 363 -24.91 -3.83 -4.88
N ALA A 364 -25.06 -3.40 -3.62
CA ALA A 364 -26.11 -2.45 -3.25
C ALA A 364 -25.95 -1.10 -3.95
N GLN A 365 -24.70 -0.69 -4.25
CA GLN A 365 -24.38 0.51 -5.00
C GLN A 365 -24.44 0.32 -6.53
N GLY A 366 -24.62 -0.90 -7.01
CA GLY A 366 -24.65 -1.24 -8.44
C GLY A 366 -23.28 -1.21 -9.12
N THR A 367 -22.19 -1.22 -8.36
CA THR A 367 -20.81 -1.22 -8.87
C THR A 367 -20.25 -2.64 -9.07
N PHE A 368 -20.86 -3.65 -8.45
CA PHE A 368 -20.49 -5.05 -8.61
C PHE A 368 -21.70 -5.90 -9.04
N LEU A 369 -21.49 -6.81 -10.01
CA LEU A 369 -22.53 -7.67 -10.54
C LEU A 369 -22.90 -8.78 -9.56
N GLU A 370 -24.18 -8.90 -9.24
CA GLU A 370 -24.74 -9.91 -8.34
C GLU A 370 -24.46 -11.34 -8.84
N ASP A 371 -24.64 -11.58 -10.14
CA ASP A 371 -24.39 -12.88 -10.76
C ASP A 371 -22.91 -13.30 -10.65
N LEU A 372 -21.98 -12.36 -10.78
CA LEU A 372 -20.55 -12.63 -10.61
C LEU A 372 -20.22 -12.97 -9.15
N PHE A 373 -20.83 -12.24 -8.20
CA PHE A 373 -20.66 -12.54 -6.78
C PHE A 373 -21.05 -13.98 -6.45
N TYR A 374 -22.22 -14.43 -6.90
CA TYR A 374 -22.66 -15.80 -6.67
C TYR A 374 -21.81 -16.83 -7.42
N ALA A 375 -21.39 -16.53 -8.64
CA ALA A 375 -20.52 -17.42 -9.41
C ALA A 375 -19.14 -17.64 -8.76
N LEU A 376 -18.56 -16.60 -8.14
CA LEU A 376 -17.29 -16.68 -7.43
C LEU A 376 -17.43 -17.20 -6.00
N GLY A 377 -18.60 -17.02 -5.39
CA GLY A 377 -18.89 -17.34 -4.01
C GLY A 377 -19.11 -18.82 -3.69
N VAL A 378 -18.71 -19.75 -4.54
CA VAL A 378 -18.85 -21.20 -4.29
C VAL A 378 -18.02 -21.64 -3.08
N PHE A 379 -16.77 -21.13 -2.96
CA PHE A 379 -15.93 -21.31 -1.79
C PHE A 379 -15.46 -19.94 -1.25
N PRO A 380 -16.26 -19.31 -0.37
CA PRO A 380 -15.82 -18.05 0.27
C PRO A 380 -14.88 -18.36 1.42
N LEU A 381 -13.66 -17.79 1.38
CA LEU A 381 -12.62 -17.95 2.39
C LEU A 381 -12.32 -16.60 3.05
N TYR A 382 -12.70 -16.48 4.32
CA TYR A 382 -12.45 -15.27 5.09
C TYR A 382 -11.09 -15.33 5.77
N VAL A 383 -10.19 -14.43 5.36
CA VAL A 383 -8.85 -14.31 5.94
C VAL A 383 -8.90 -13.31 7.11
N PRO A 384 -8.70 -13.77 8.35
CA PRO A 384 -8.78 -12.89 9.52
C PRO A 384 -7.66 -11.86 9.52
N PRO A 385 -7.92 -10.62 9.95
CA PRO A 385 -6.89 -9.62 10.15
C PRO A 385 -5.90 -10.05 11.25
N LEU A 386 -4.69 -9.50 11.24
CA LEU A 386 -3.61 -9.93 12.13
C LEU A 386 -3.94 -9.72 13.62
N ARG A 387 -4.72 -8.67 13.94
CA ARG A 387 -5.21 -8.40 15.31
C ARG A 387 -6.12 -9.51 15.87
N ASP A 388 -6.82 -10.27 15.03
CA ASP A 388 -7.68 -11.38 15.42
C ASP A 388 -6.91 -12.73 15.51
N ARG A 389 -5.60 -12.70 15.16
CA ARG A 389 -4.69 -13.84 15.21
C ARG A 389 -3.35 -13.47 15.86
N MET A 390 -3.42 -12.80 17.01
CA MET A 390 -2.23 -12.29 17.73
C MET A 390 -1.16 -13.36 17.98
N GLY A 391 -1.56 -14.63 18.13
CA GLY A 391 -0.62 -15.77 18.28
C GLY A 391 0.30 -15.99 17.08
N ASP A 392 -0.02 -15.41 15.91
CA ASP A 392 0.80 -15.52 14.70
C ASP A 392 1.83 -14.38 14.58
N ILE A 393 1.68 -13.28 15.36
CA ILE A 393 2.54 -12.09 15.23
C ILE A 393 4.01 -12.44 15.47
N LEU A 394 4.33 -13.07 16.58
CA LEU A 394 5.71 -13.42 16.92
C LEU A 394 6.32 -14.44 15.95
N PRO A 395 5.65 -15.56 15.63
CA PRO A 395 6.17 -16.49 14.62
C PRO A 395 6.37 -15.89 13.24
N LEU A 396 5.48 -14.98 12.80
CA LEU A 396 5.63 -14.24 11.56
C LEU A 396 6.81 -13.27 11.62
N ALA A 397 6.97 -12.54 12.72
CA ALA A 397 8.08 -11.61 12.90
C ALA A 397 9.43 -12.36 12.91
N GLU A 398 9.52 -13.52 13.56
CA GLU A 398 10.70 -14.38 13.57
C GLU A 398 11.00 -14.91 12.16
N HIS A 399 9.99 -15.37 11.42
CA HIS A 399 10.13 -15.81 10.04
C HIS A 399 10.67 -14.71 9.12
N PHE A 400 10.15 -13.48 9.22
CA PHE A 400 10.65 -12.35 8.43
C PHE A 400 12.09 -11.98 8.77
N LEU A 401 12.51 -12.12 10.04
CA LEU A 401 13.91 -11.92 10.42
C LEU A 401 14.83 -13.01 9.85
N GLU A 402 14.38 -14.25 9.85
CA GLU A 402 15.12 -15.37 9.25
C GLU A 402 15.30 -15.17 7.74
N ASP A 403 14.21 -14.79 7.05
CA ASP A 403 14.22 -14.50 5.62
C ASP A 403 15.13 -13.29 5.30
N PHE A 404 15.02 -12.21 6.08
CA PHE A 404 15.92 -11.06 5.95
C PHE A 404 17.39 -11.46 6.13
N SER A 405 17.68 -12.26 7.17
CA SER A 405 19.04 -12.71 7.46
C SER A 405 19.60 -13.60 6.32
N ALA A 406 18.75 -14.45 5.75
CA ALA A 406 19.13 -15.29 4.60
C ALA A 406 19.42 -14.45 3.34
N ARG A 407 18.64 -13.40 3.07
CA ARG A 407 18.81 -12.52 1.90
C ARG A 407 20.00 -11.57 2.02
N THR A 408 20.28 -11.06 3.22
CA THR A 408 21.27 -9.98 3.42
C THR A 408 22.60 -10.46 4.02
N GLY A 409 22.65 -11.68 4.59
CA GLY A 409 23.80 -12.18 5.33
C GLY A 409 23.97 -11.57 6.73
N LYS A 410 23.10 -10.64 7.16
CA LYS A 410 23.09 -10.10 8.52
C LYS A 410 22.58 -11.17 9.50
N SER A 411 23.22 -11.31 10.65
CA SER A 411 22.85 -12.33 11.65
C SER A 411 21.89 -11.77 12.71
N VAL A 412 20.71 -11.30 12.31
CA VAL A 412 19.66 -10.81 13.22
C VAL A 412 18.67 -11.95 13.48
N ARG A 413 18.64 -12.52 14.71
CA ARG A 413 17.91 -13.77 14.96
C ARG A 413 16.93 -13.70 16.13
N ARG A 414 16.90 -12.62 16.90
CA ARG A 414 16.10 -12.54 18.13
C ARG A 414 15.38 -11.22 18.23
N ILE A 415 14.26 -11.24 18.91
CA ILE A 415 13.47 -10.05 19.27
C ILE A 415 13.49 -9.97 20.80
N SER A 416 13.80 -8.80 21.35
CA SER A 416 13.79 -8.60 22.80
C SER A 416 12.36 -8.64 23.35
N THR A 417 12.18 -9.10 24.58
CA THR A 417 10.84 -9.20 25.21
C THR A 417 10.07 -7.88 25.17
N PRO A 418 10.67 -6.70 25.48
CA PRO A 418 9.95 -5.44 25.37
C PRO A 418 9.54 -5.10 23.92
N ALA A 419 10.29 -5.55 22.90
CA ALA A 419 9.91 -5.38 21.51
C ALA A 419 8.76 -6.31 21.11
N ILE A 420 8.74 -7.55 21.64
CA ILE A 420 7.63 -8.50 21.45
C ILE A 420 6.34 -7.93 22.04
N ASP A 421 6.40 -7.31 23.23
CA ASP A 421 5.25 -6.70 23.86
C ASP A 421 4.65 -5.57 23.00
N LEU A 422 5.50 -4.72 22.42
CA LEU A 422 5.06 -3.66 21.48
C LEU A 422 4.43 -4.24 20.22
N LEU A 423 5.07 -5.24 19.59
CA LEU A 423 4.53 -5.89 18.40
C LEU A 423 3.17 -6.54 18.65
N SER A 424 2.98 -7.13 19.86
CA SER A 424 1.74 -7.81 20.24
C SER A 424 0.60 -6.85 20.60
N GLN A 425 0.91 -5.62 21.04
CA GLN A 425 -0.08 -4.61 21.41
C GLN A 425 -0.56 -3.78 20.22
N TYR A 426 0.17 -3.77 19.13
CA TYR A 426 -0.17 -2.97 17.96
C TYR A 426 -1.28 -3.61 17.12
N HIS A 427 -2.19 -2.81 16.56
CA HIS A 427 -3.38 -3.28 15.85
C HIS A 427 -3.13 -3.76 14.42
N TRP A 428 -1.96 -3.44 13.85
CA TRP A 428 -1.55 -3.84 12.51
C TRP A 428 -2.59 -3.53 11.41
N PRO A 429 -2.92 -2.26 11.17
CA PRO A 429 -3.89 -1.89 10.12
C PRO A 429 -3.49 -2.37 8.73
N GLY A 430 -2.18 -2.46 8.44
CA GLY A 430 -1.64 -3.07 7.21
C GLY A 430 -1.34 -4.56 7.33
N ASN A 431 -1.80 -5.21 8.42
CA ASN A 431 -1.72 -6.66 8.64
C ASN A 431 -0.30 -7.24 8.48
N VAL A 432 -0.18 -8.40 7.83
CA VAL A 432 1.10 -9.13 7.64
C VAL A 432 2.08 -8.34 6.80
N ARG A 433 1.60 -7.58 5.81
CA ARG A 433 2.46 -6.73 4.96
C ARG A 433 3.13 -5.63 5.79
N GLU A 434 2.40 -4.99 6.69
CA GLU A 434 2.96 -3.98 7.59
C GLU A 434 3.95 -4.60 8.58
N LEU A 435 3.64 -5.76 9.14
CA LEU A 435 4.55 -6.49 10.03
C LEU A 435 5.86 -6.85 9.30
N ALA A 436 5.79 -7.39 8.08
CA ALA A 436 6.96 -7.71 7.27
C ALA A 436 7.85 -6.48 7.04
N ASN A 437 7.26 -5.36 6.61
CA ASN A 437 7.97 -4.10 6.41
C ASN A 437 8.59 -3.54 7.70
N CYS A 438 7.87 -3.69 8.82
CA CYS A 438 8.36 -3.30 10.14
C CYS A 438 9.61 -4.11 10.53
N MET A 439 9.58 -5.43 10.32
CA MET A 439 10.70 -6.31 10.65
C MET A 439 11.89 -6.13 9.73
N ASP A 440 11.69 -5.94 8.42
CA ASP A 440 12.74 -5.62 7.47
C ASP A 440 13.47 -4.31 7.83
N ARG A 441 12.69 -3.28 8.20
CA ARG A 441 13.25 -2.00 8.66
C ARG A 441 14.02 -2.15 9.96
N ALA A 442 13.44 -2.85 10.95
CA ALA A 442 14.08 -3.09 12.23
C ALA A 442 15.39 -3.87 12.09
N ALA A 443 15.41 -4.89 11.23
CA ALA A 443 16.59 -5.68 10.94
C ALA A 443 17.67 -4.88 10.18
N THR A 444 17.26 -3.97 9.29
CA THR A 444 18.17 -3.07 8.58
C THR A 444 18.90 -2.14 9.55
N LEU A 445 18.18 -1.57 10.54
CA LEU A 445 18.72 -0.66 11.56
C LEU A 445 19.47 -1.40 12.69
N CYS A 446 19.31 -2.71 12.78
CA CYS A 446 19.92 -3.51 13.84
C CYS A 446 21.36 -3.88 13.46
N ASP A 447 22.33 -3.40 14.22
CA ASP A 447 23.74 -3.81 14.09
C ASP A 447 24.11 -4.96 15.03
N GLU A 448 23.17 -5.37 15.89
CA GLU A 448 23.32 -6.47 16.85
C GLU A 448 22.54 -7.71 16.36
N ALA A 449 22.67 -8.82 17.06
CA ALA A 449 21.89 -10.04 16.77
C ALA A 449 20.44 -9.99 17.31
N VAL A 450 20.01 -8.90 17.97
CA VAL A 450 18.75 -8.78 18.70
C VAL A 450 18.03 -7.49 18.35
N VAL A 451 16.84 -7.58 17.80
CA VAL A 451 15.93 -6.43 17.58
C VAL A 451 15.41 -5.94 18.93
N ARG A 452 15.65 -4.65 19.22
CA ARG A 452 15.18 -3.97 20.43
C ARG A 452 14.12 -2.94 20.09
N THR A 453 13.44 -2.41 21.10
CA THR A 453 12.34 -1.44 20.94
C THR A 453 12.71 -0.22 20.08
N TYR A 454 13.92 0.31 20.22
CA TYR A 454 14.39 1.48 19.49
C TYR A 454 14.70 1.20 18.00
N HIS A 455 14.76 -0.06 17.57
CA HIS A 455 14.82 -0.43 16.14
C HIS A 455 13.43 -0.43 15.49
N LEU A 456 12.35 -0.56 16.31
CA LEU A 456 10.99 -0.54 15.81
C LEU A 456 10.56 0.90 15.45
N PRO A 457 9.63 1.05 14.49
CA PRO A 457 9.10 2.37 14.13
C PRO A 457 8.52 3.12 15.34
N PRO A 458 8.66 4.46 15.39
CA PRO A 458 8.10 5.27 16.48
C PRO A 458 6.59 5.10 16.67
N THR A 459 5.86 4.76 15.61
CA THR A 459 4.42 4.50 15.64
C THR A 459 4.04 3.34 16.57
N LEU A 460 4.92 2.36 16.76
CA LEU A 460 4.70 1.29 17.73
C LEU A 460 5.06 1.71 19.17
N GLN A 461 5.89 2.74 19.31
CA GLN A 461 6.39 3.21 20.62
C GLN A 461 5.48 4.28 21.23
N THR A 462 4.72 5.00 20.43
CA THR A 462 3.71 5.97 20.89
C THR A 462 2.38 5.24 21.04
N GLY A 463 1.75 5.32 22.21
CA GLY A 463 0.46 4.69 22.52
C GLY A 463 -0.73 5.14 21.66
N GLU A 464 -0.49 5.91 20.59
CA GLU A 464 -1.48 6.32 19.58
C GLU A 464 -1.96 5.17 18.69
N SER A 465 -1.31 4.01 18.79
CA SER A 465 -1.61 2.82 18.00
C SER A 465 -2.71 1.92 18.58
N SER A 466 -3.19 2.22 19.77
CA SER A 466 -4.45 1.62 20.23
C SER A 466 -5.58 2.37 19.55
N GLY A 467 -6.24 1.76 18.57
CA GLY A 467 -7.44 2.25 17.87
C GLY A 467 -8.63 2.49 18.79
N THR A 468 -8.37 3.16 19.90
CA THR A 468 -9.39 3.75 20.74
C THR A 468 -9.71 5.08 20.08
N GLU A 469 -10.79 5.13 19.30
CA GLU A 469 -11.47 6.39 19.11
C GLU A 469 -11.50 7.10 20.47
N PRO A 470 -11.26 8.42 20.57
CA PRO A 470 -11.37 9.16 21.79
C PRO A 470 -12.86 9.24 22.21
N SER A 471 -13.40 8.08 22.64
CA SER A 471 -14.74 8.01 23.25
C SER A 471 -14.74 8.55 24.67
N LEU A 472 -13.56 8.78 25.24
CA LEU A 472 -13.39 9.31 26.60
C LEU A 472 -12.87 10.75 26.51
N SER A 473 -13.49 11.65 27.25
CA SER A 473 -12.93 13.00 27.46
C SER A 473 -11.55 12.87 28.15
N PHE A 474 -10.68 13.86 27.96
CA PHE A 474 -9.38 13.91 28.61
C PHE A 474 -9.44 13.62 30.13
N GLY A 475 -10.48 14.16 30.81
CA GLY A 475 -10.71 13.93 32.23
C GLY A 475 -11.04 12.47 32.57
N GLU A 476 -11.79 11.78 31.72
CA GLU A 476 -12.15 10.37 31.89
C GLU A 476 -10.95 9.46 31.63
N ALA A 477 -10.15 9.76 30.62
CA ALA A 477 -8.92 9.03 30.31
C ALA A 477 -7.90 9.13 31.45
N VAL A 478 -7.66 10.33 31.97
CA VAL A 478 -6.80 10.55 33.15
C VAL A 478 -7.37 9.85 34.38
N GLY A 479 -8.69 9.90 34.58
CA GLY A 479 -9.36 9.21 35.68
C GLY A 479 -9.18 7.69 35.64
N LYS A 480 -9.28 7.10 34.45
CA LYS A 480 -9.09 5.66 34.23
C LYS A 480 -7.64 5.25 34.50
N PHE A 481 -6.67 6.00 34.01
CA PHE A 481 -5.26 5.78 34.27
C PHE A 481 -4.91 5.91 35.75
N GLU A 482 -5.43 6.93 36.45
CA GLU A 482 -5.27 7.08 37.90
C GLU A 482 -5.86 5.89 38.66
N GLN A 483 -7.02 5.40 38.25
CA GLN A 483 -7.66 4.23 38.85
C GLN A 483 -6.81 2.95 38.69
N GLU A 484 -6.27 2.73 37.51
CA GLU A 484 -5.40 1.58 37.21
C GLU A 484 -4.13 1.60 38.06
N LEU A 485 -3.44 2.73 38.16
CA LEU A 485 -2.26 2.92 38.98
C LEU A 485 -2.55 2.66 40.46
N LEU A 486 -3.69 3.12 40.96
CA LEU A 486 -4.10 2.90 42.36
C LEU A 486 -4.38 1.41 42.66
N VAL A 487 -5.06 0.72 41.73
CA VAL A 487 -5.35 -0.70 41.82
C VAL A 487 -4.06 -1.52 41.81
N GLU A 488 -3.12 -1.19 40.94
CA GLU A 488 -1.83 -1.88 40.86
C GLU A 488 -1.00 -1.68 42.14
N ALA A 489 -0.90 -0.46 42.64
CA ALA A 489 -0.21 -0.16 43.89
C ALA A 489 -0.84 -0.87 45.10
N LEU A 490 -2.17 -0.94 45.15
CA LEU A 490 -2.88 -1.65 46.22
C LEU A 490 -2.70 -3.18 46.13
N LYS A 491 -2.68 -3.75 44.92
CA LYS A 491 -2.35 -5.17 44.70
C LYS A 491 -0.94 -5.48 45.22
N LYS A 492 0.05 -4.68 44.84
CA LYS A 492 1.45 -4.81 45.25
C LYS A 492 1.61 -4.64 46.75
N ALA A 493 0.92 -3.68 47.35
CA ALA A 493 0.91 -3.41 48.78
C ALA A 493 -0.02 -4.33 49.58
N ARG A 494 -0.66 -5.34 48.97
CA ARG A 494 -1.61 -6.27 49.61
C ARG A 494 -2.70 -5.56 50.40
N GLY A 495 -3.25 -4.49 49.85
CA GLY A 495 -4.31 -3.68 50.47
C GLY A 495 -3.83 -2.66 51.49
N ASN A 496 -2.53 -2.57 51.78
CA ASN A 496 -1.98 -1.60 52.74
C ASN A 496 -1.87 -0.21 52.09
N MET A 497 -2.76 0.69 52.48
CA MET A 497 -2.90 2.04 51.98
C MET A 497 -1.65 2.93 52.18
N TYR A 498 -0.96 2.74 53.32
CA TYR A 498 0.28 3.48 53.63
C TYR A 498 1.42 3.05 52.71
N GLN A 499 1.54 1.76 52.47
CA GLN A 499 2.56 1.23 51.57
C GLN A 499 2.27 1.62 50.12
N ALA A 500 1.02 1.54 49.67
CA ALA A 500 0.61 1.98 48.34
C ALA A 500 0.90 3.47 48.12
N ALA A 501 0.65 4.34 49.11
CA ALA A 501 0.98 5.77 49.03
C ALA A 501 2.48 6.00 48.90
N ARG A 502 3.30 5.23 49.64
CA ARG A 502 4.75 5.30 49.56
C ARG A 502 5.30 4.84 48.20
N ASP A 503 4.75 3.78 47.64
CA ASP A 503 5.14 3.24 46.34
C ASP A 503 4.79 4.22 45.21
N LEU A 504 3.68 4.94 45.32
CA LEU A 504 3.25 5.99 44.40
C LEU A 504 3.93 7.34 44.66
N ARG A 505 4.80 7.47 45.68
CA ARG A 505 5.46 8.71 46.12
C ARG A 505 4.47 9.84 46.40
N GLU A 506 3.29 9.45 46.93
CA GLU A 506 2.20 10.38 47.26
C GLU A 506 1.86 10.33 48.75
N SER A 507 1.17 11.37 49.25
CA SER A 507 0.69 11.38 50.62
C SER A 507 -0.50 10.40 50.82
N TYR A 508 -0.57 9.79 51.97
CA TYR A 508 -1.72 8.93 52.35
C TYR A 508 -3.07 9.62 52.11
N ARG A 509 -3.14 10.94 52.40
CA ARG A 509 -4.37 11.72 52.25
C ARG A 509 -4.83 11.77 50.78
N VAL A 510 -3.91 11.96 49.84
CA VAL A 510 -4.20 11.99 48.41
C VAL A 510 -4.63 10.63 47.91
N VAL A 511 -3.92 9.58 48.27
CA VAL A 511 -4.28 8.19 47.88
C VAL A 511 -5.63 7.79 48.43
N ASN A 512 -5.91 8.09 49.72
CA ASN A 512 -7.21 7.77 50.35
C ASN A 512 -8.36 8.54 49.69
N TYR A 513 -8.16 9.82 49.31
CA TYR A 513 -9.15 10.59 48.60
C TYR A 513 -9.46 9.98 47.20
N LYS A 514 -8.41 9.64 46.44
CA LYS A 514 -8.56 9.04 45.09
C LYS A 514 -9.18 7.65 45.14
N VAL A 515 -8.78 6.81 46.10
CA VAL A 515 -9.37 5.48 46.33
C VAL A 515 -10.87 5.58 46.61
N LYS A 516 -11.30 6.55 47.44
CA LYS A 516 -12.72 6.81 47.67
C LYS A 516 -13.42 7.38 46.43
N LYS A 517 -12.79 8.31 45.73
CA LYS A 517 -13.31 8.91 44.50
C LYS A 517 -13.62 7.86 43.43
N TYR A 518 -12.76 6.88 43.26
CA TYR A 518 -12.90 5.80 42.27
C TYR A 518 -13.59 4.54 42.77
N GLY A 519 -14.11 4.55 43.99
CA GLY A 519 -14.85 3.41 44.57
C GLY A 519 -14.03 2.14 44.75
N ILE A 520 -12.69 2.25 44.90
CA ILE A 520 -11.80 1.12 45.04
C ILE A 520 -11.87 0.62 46.51
N ASP A 521 -12.14 -0.68 46.71
CA ASP A 521 -12.12 -1.30 48.05
C ASP A 521 -10.75 -1.94 48.32
N PRO A 522 -9.90 -1.35 49.21
CA PRO A 522 -8.57 -1.88 49.51
C PRO A 522 -8.60 -3.28 50.16
N LYS A 523 -9.70 -3.66 50.80
CA LYS A 523 -9.86 -4.96 51.47
C LYS A 523 -9.87 -6.12 50.47
N ARG A 524 -10.27 -5.90 49.24
CA ARG A 524 -10.25 -6.90 48.15
C ARG A 524 -8.84 -7.42 47.85
N PHE A 525 -7.82 -6.64 48.17
CA PHE A 525 -6.43 -6.99 47.90
C PHE A 525 -5.69 -7.54 49.11
N THR A 526 -6.36 -7.67 50.24
CA THR A 526 -5.78 -8.27 51.45
C THR A 526 -5.81 -9.80 51.35
N PRO A 527 -4.69 -10.52 51.56
CA PRO A 527 -4.71 -11.98 51.58
C PRO A 527 -5.66 -12.44 52.69
N GLY A 528 -6.69 -13.20 52.31
CA GLY A 528 -7.63 -13.77 53.29
C GLY A 528 -6.87 -14.53 54.35
N ARG A 529 -7.11 -14.25 55.64
CA ARG A 529 -6.72 -15.11 56.72
C ARG A 529 -7.40 -16.46 56.47
N ARG A 530 -6.60 -17.48 56.11
CA ARG A 530 -7.06 -18.87 56.24
C ARG A 530 -7.26 -19.12 57.73
N GLY A 531 -8.53 -19.28 58.16
CA GLY A 531 -8.90 -19.87 59.42
C GLY A 531 -8.66 -21.37 59.39
#